data_7c68324417d1b845a776fdf801c031eb
#
_entry.id   7c68324417d1b845a776fdf801c031eb
#
_cell.length_a   1.000
_cell.length_b   1.000
_cell.length_c   1.000
_cell.angle_alpha   90.00
_cell.angle_beta   90.00
_cell.angle_gamma   90.00
#
_symmetry.space_group_name_H-M   'P 1'
#
loop_
_entity.id
_entity.type
_entity.pdbx_description
1 polymer ?
#
loop_
_entity_poly.entity_id
_entity_poly.type
_entity_poly.pdbx_seq_one_letter_code
_entity_poly.pdbx_strand_id
1 'polypeptide(L)'
;MDNKILQVGLIGAGRIGKMHATNIANNFPGVKLKSIADPSIDKELIESLKIENCYTNPDKIINDDKIHAVIITSPTPTHINFIKKCAKNNKHIFCEKPIALTVNEIIEVINIIEKENVFLQVGLNRRFDNHFQEMKKKLEDGSIGDIHTIHITNRDSSIPKFKFLRSSGGLLLDMSIHDFDMVQYLTGLNILEIFVNGNVFIEPKLKKIGDIDTATITLELENDIMCSIQNCRQTHYGYDQRIEIFGSEGALFVDNNNENLCYLFTDKETKRSRLMNSFIERYKKSFISELNHFFECIHSGQKPIVGPRDILSAVQVAIAGQKSLEKNQPQKVIR
;
A
#
# COMPACT_ATOMS: atom_id res chain seq x y z
N MET A 1 -24.66 14.72 18.98
CA MET A 1 -23.45 15.27 18.33
C MET A 1 -23.89 15.65 16.92
N ASP A 2 -23.74 16.92 16.55
CA ASP A 2 -24.09 17.37 15.20
C ASP A 2 -23.33 16.54 14.17
N ASN A 3 -24.06 15.82 13.34
CA ASN A 3 -23.53 15.01 12.23
C ASN A 3 -23.00 15.95 11.13
N LYS A 4 -21.92 16.71 11.43
CA LYS A 4 -21.30 17.59 10.45
C LYS A 4 -20.64 16.75 9.39
N ILE A 5 -21.11 16.85 8.13
CA ILE A 5 -20.54 16.15 6.99
C ILE A 5 -19.05 16.49 6.87
N LEU A 6 -18.20 15.48 6.87
CA LEU A 6 -16.77 15.62 6.66
C LEU A 6 -16.50 15.96 5.18
N GLN A 7 -15.96 17.15 4.91
CA GLN A 7 -15.65 17.55 3.55
C GLN A 7 -14.19 17.21 3.24
N VAL A 8 -13.97 16.50 2.13
CA VAL A 8 -12.64 16.08 1.70
C VAL A 8 -12.32 16.55 0.30
N GLY A 9 -11.03 16.77 0.04
CA GLY A 9 -10.49 17.02 -1.28
C GLY A 9 -9.58 15.88 -1.74
N LEU A 10 -9.47 15.66 -3.06
CA LEU A 10 -8.61 14.65 -3.62
C LEU A 10 -7.60 15.30 -4.57
N ILE A 11 -6.31 14.97 -4.43
CA ILE A 11 -5.21 15.45 -5.27
C ILE A 11 -4.62 14.27 -6.05
N GLY A 12 -4.78 14.30 -7.38
CA GLY A 12 -4.37 13.25 -8.30
C GLY A 12 -5.50 12.30 -8.65
N ALA A 13 -6.10 12.44 -9.85
CA ALA A 13 -7.21 11.62 -10.34
C ALA A 13 -6.75 10.55 -11.36
N GLY A 14 -5.56 9.97 -11.16
CA GLY A 14 -5.09 8.79 -11.86
C GLY A 14 -5.92 7.53 -11.50
N ARG A 15 -5.46 6.34 -11.90
CA ARG A 15 -6.17 5.07 -11.66
C ARG A 15 -6.59 4.88 -10.19
N ILE A 16 -5.67 5.12 -9.26
CA ILE A 16 -5.92 4.96 -7.81
C ILE A 16 -6.80 6.09 -7.28
N GLY A 17 -6.57 7.33 -7.72
CA GLY A 17 -7.40 8.47 -7.32
C GLY A 17 -8.86 8.32 -7.75
N LYS A 18 -9.12 7.82 -8.96
CA LYS A 18 -10.47 7.49 -9.43
C LYS A 18 -11.15 6.44 -8.56
N MET A 19 -10.41 5.40 -8.16
CA MET A 19 -10.91 4.37 -7.26
C MET A 19 -11.29 4.97 -5.89
N HIS A 20 -10.39 5.76 -5.28
CA HIS A 20 -10.69 6.41 -4.00
C HIS A 20 -11.85 7.40 -4.11
N ALA A 21 -11.92 8.20 -5.17
CA ALA A 21 -13.04 9.11 -5.40
C ALA A 21 -14.37 8.37 -5.47
N THR A 22 -14.41 7.25 -6.22
CA THR A 22 -15.59 6.39 -6.33
C THR A 22 -15.95 5.74 -5.00
N ASN A 23 -14.95 5.25 -4.25
CA ASN A 23 -15.18 4.67 -2.93
C ASN A 23 -15.76 5.70 -1.95
N ILE A 24 -15.24 6.92 -1.93
CA ILE A 24 -15.74 7.99 -1.05
C ILE A 24 -17.19 8.33 -1.38
N ALA A 25 -17.50 8.52 -2.65
CA ALA A 25 -18.85 8.91 -3.07
C ALA A 25 -19.92 7.83 -2.79
N ASN A 26 -19.53 6.54 -2.88
CA ASN A 26 -20.49 5.44 -2.84
C ASN A 26 -20.62 4.75 -1.47
N ASN A 27 -19.64 4.86 -0.58
CA ASN A 27 -19.61 4.05 0.64
C ASN A 27 -19.66 4.87 1.94
N PHE A 28 -19.55 6.21 1.89
CA PHE A 28 -19.41 7.03 3.09
C PHE A 28 -20.43 8.19 3.09
N PRO A 29 -21.70 7.95 3.52
CA PRO A 29 -22.75 8.97 3.49
C PRO A 29 -22.44 10.20 4.37
N GLY A 30 -21.60 10.04 5.40
CA GLY A 30 -21.11 11.13 6.27
C GLY A 30 -19.91 11.91 5.74
N VAL A 31 -19.39 11.53 4.55
CA VAL A 31 -18.20 12.15 3.94
C VAL A 31 -18.56 12.66 2.55
N LYS A 32 -18.22 13.91 2.26
CA LYS A 32 -18.44 14.52 0.96
C LYS A 32 -17.11 14.79 0.25
N LEU A 33 -16.90 14.15 -0.89
CA LEU A 33 -15.81 14.52 -1.80
C LEU A 33 -16.20 15.84 -2.50
N LYS A 34 -15.74 16.96 -1.94
CA LYS A 34 -16.10 18.29 -2.40
C LYS A 34 -15.36 18.70 -3.67
N SER A 35 -14.08 18.35 -3.75
CA SER A 35 -13.21 18.85 -4.82
C SER A 35 -12.17 17.84 -5.25
N ILE A 36 -11.83 17.84 -6.55
CA ILE A 36 -10.72 17.06 -7.11
C ILE A 36 -9.75 18.02 -7.80
N ALA A 37 -8.45 17.78 -7.66
CA ALA A 37 -7.40 18.47 -8.40
C ALA A 37 -6.53 17.48 -9.18
N ASP A 38 -6.44 17.66 -10.49
CA ASP A 38 -5.59 16.89 -11.40
C ASP A 38 -5.25 17.73 -12.64
N PRO A 39 -4.03 17.69 -13.17
CA PRO A 39 -3.69 18.36 -14.42
C PRO A 39 -4.53 17.88 -15.62
N SER A 40 -5.03 16.65 -15.59
CA SER A 40 -5.85 16.05 -16.64
C SER A 40 -7.18 15.59 -16.07
N ILE A 41 -8.16 16.51 -16.08
CA ILE A 41 -9.47 16.29 -15.46
C ILE A 41 -10.33 15.35 -16.33
N ASP A 42 -10.80 14.28 -15.72
CA ASP A 42 -11.79 13.38 -16.31
C ASP A 42 -13.21 13.92 -16.05
N LYS A 43 -13.82 14.50 -17.08
CA LYS A 43 -15.16 15.10 -16.98
C LYS A 43 -16.25 14.08 -16.66
N GLU A 44 -16.19 12.88 -17.23
CA GLU A 44 -17.16 11.81 -16.96
C GLU A 44 -17.13 11.40 -15.49
N LEU A 45 -15.94 11.29 -14.91
CA LEU A 45 -15.79 11.02 -13.47
C LEU A 45 -16.43 12.14 -12.62
N ILE A 46 -16.15 13.40 -12.94
CA ILE A 46 -16.68 14.55 -12.20
C ILE A 46 -18.21 14.56 -12.21
N GLU A 47 -18.81 14.37 -13.39
CA GLU A 47 -20.26 14.32 -13.56
C GLU A 47 -20.90 13.13 -12.86
N SER A 48 -20.33 11.93 -13.02
CA SER A 48 -20.86 10.70 -12.42
C SER A 48 -20.84 10.72 -10.89
N LEU A 49 -19.82 11.32 -10.30
CA LEU A 49 -19.68 11.44 -8.85
C LEU A 49 -20.26 12.74 -8.28
N LYS A 50 -20.82 13.62 -9.11
CA LYS A 50 -21.40 14.92 -8.74
C LYS A 50 -20.44 15.78 -7.92
N ILE A 51 -19.18 15.86 -8.35
CA ILE A 51 -18.14 16.65 -7.68
C ILE A 51 -18.40 18.13 -7.90
N GLU A 52 -18.44 18.92 -6.80
CA GLU A 52 -18.76 20.34 -6.88
C GLU A 52 -17.71 21.17 -7.62
N ASN A 53 -16.44 20.86 -7.36
CA ASN A 53 -15.34 21.65 -7.90
C ASN A 53 -14.23 20.76 -8.45
N CYS A 54 -13.69 21.14 -9.60
CA CYS A 54 -12.49 20.52 -10.14
C CYS A 54 -11.45 21.58 -10.53
N TYR A 55 -10.20 21.27 -10.22
CA TYR A 55 -9.10 22.20 -10.37
C TYR A 55 -7.89 21.53 -11.04
N THR A 56 -7.12 22.32 -11.78
CA THR A 56 -5.78 21.91 -12.22
C THR A 56 -4.71 22.22 -11.17
N ASN A 57 -4.98 23.19 -10.28
CA ASN A 57 -4.07 23.60 -9.22
C ASN A 57 -4.53 23.05 -7.85
N PRO A 58 -3.74 22.15 -7.21
CA PRO A 58 -4.04 21.57 -5.91
C PRO A 58 -4.16 22.58 -4.76
N ASP A 59 -3.51 23.72 -4.87
CA ASP A 59 -3.55 24.75 -3.83
C ASP A 59 -4.98 25.30 -3.60
N LYS A 60 -5.88 25.16 -4.58
CA LYS A 60 -7.31 25.49 -4.42
C LYS A 60 -8.03 24.55 -3.44
N ILE A 61 -7.58 23.31 -3.32
CA ILE A 61 -8.09 22.35 -2.32
C ILE A 61 -7.43 22.62 -0.96
N ILE A 62 -6.12 22.80 -0.95
CA ILE A 62 -5.33 22.93 0.28
C ILE A 62 -5.74 24.18 1.06
N ASN A 63 -6.04 25.30 0.36
CA ASN A 63 -6.40 26.58 0.96
C ASN A 63 -7.92 26.75 1.17
N ASP A 64 -8.76 25.74 0.87
CA ASP A 64 -10.21 25.81 1.14
C ASP A 64 -10.49 25.45 2.61
N ASP A 65 -10.88 26.43 3.42
CA ASP A 65 -11.17 26.25 4.85
C ASP A 65 -12.35 25.29 5.13
N LYS A 66 -13.19 25.01 4.12
CA LYS A 66 -14.29 24.04 4.24
C LYS A 66 -13.85 22.60 4.08
N ILE A 67 -12.62 22.35 3.56
CA ILE A 67 -12.06 21.01 3.45
C ILE A 67 -11.33 20.67 4.73
N HIS A 68 -11.67 19.53 5.33
CA HIS A 68 -11.12 19.07 6.61
C HIS A 68 -9.96 18.09 6.39
N ALA A 69 -10.02 17.29 5.31
CA ALA A 69 -9.00 16.29 4.99
C ALA A 69 -8.72 16.24 3.49
N VAL A 70 -7.50 15.81 3.14
CA VAL A 70 -7.04 15.67 1.76
C VAL A 70 -6.54 14.26 1.51
N ILE A 71 -7.03 13.66 0.42
CA ILE A 71 -6.60 12.36 -0.08
C ILE A 71 -5.57 12.61 -1.20
N ILE A 72 -4.32 12.20 -0.97
CA ILE A 72 -3.20 12.40 -1.91
C ILE A 72 -2.93 11.09 -2.64
N THR A 73 -3.18 11.09 -3.94
CA THR A 73 -3.01 9.95 -4.86
C THR A 73 -2.26 10.37 -6.14
N SER A 74 -1.56 11.48 -6.06
CA SER A 74 -0.69 12.02 -7.11
C SER A 74 0.59 11.18 -7.27
N PRO A 75 1.46 11.42 -8.25
CA PRO A 75 2.74 10.72 -8.36
C PRO A 75 3.65 10.93 -7.12
N THR A 76 4.32 9.87 -6.67
CA THR A 76 5.16 9.82 -5.47
C THR A 76 6.09 11.04 -5.27
N PRO A 77 6.80 11.56 -6.30
CA PRO A 77 7.67 12.71 -6.10
C PRO A 77 6.96 13.99 -5.64
N THR A 78 5.63 14.03 -5.70
CA THR A 78 4.83 15.19 -5.28
C THR A 78 4.27 15.07 -3.87
N HIS A 79 4.27 13.86 -3.29
CA HIS A 79 3.61 13.54 -2.02
C HIS A 79 4.11 14.43 -0.88
N ILE A 80 5.43 14.46 -0.66
CA ILE A 80 6.03 15.24 0.44
C ILE A 80 5.64 16.72 0.41
N ASN A 81 5.62 17.32 -0.78
CA ASN A 81 5.25 18.72 -0.93
C ASN A 81 3.78 18.96 -0.55
N PHE A 82 2.87 18.09 -1.01
CA PHE A 82 1.45 18.22 -0.68
C PHE A 82 1.18 17.89 0.79
N ILE A 83 1.84 16.87 1.37
CA ILE A 83 1.74 16.58 2.80
C ILE A 83 2.12 17.80 3.64
N LYS A 84 3.28 18.42 3.34
CA LYS A 84 3.75 19.61 4.05
C LYS A 84 2.78 20.79 3.95
N LYS A 85 2.24 21.04 2.75
CA LYS A 85 1.26 22.10 2.53
C LYS A 85 -0.06 21.84 3.26
N CYS A 86 -0.57 20.59 3.19
CA CYS A 86 -1.79 20.19 3.88
C CYS A 86 -1.65 20.32 5.39
N ALA A 87 -0.55 19.82 5.96
CA ALA A 87 -0.29 19.90 7.40
C ALA A 87 -0.28 21.37 7.89
N LYS A 88 0.45 22.26 7.20
CA LYS A 88 0.49 23.70 7.52
C LYS A 88 -0.86 24.40 7.42
N ASN A 89 -1.80 23.84 6.66
CA ASN A 89 -3.17 24.33 6.54
C ASN A 89 -4.17 23.55 7.42
N ASN A 90 -3.69 22.86 8.45
CA ASN A 90 -4.50 22.09 9.40
C ASN A 90 -5.41 21.05 8.75
N LYS A 91 -4.99 20.44 7.62
CA LYS A 91 -5.74 19.37 6.96
C LYS A 91 -5.25 18.02 7.43
N HIS A 92 -6.16 17.13 7.84
CA HIS A 92 -5.85 15.71 7.97
C HIS A 92 -5.53 15.10 6.60
N ILE A 93 -4.67 14.08 6.57
CA ILE A 93 -4.08 13.61 5.32
C ILE A 93 -4.21 12.09 5.22
N PHE A 94 -4.75 11.62 4.11
CA PHE A 94 -4.51 10.27 3.63
C PHE A 94 -3.55 10.37 2.44
N CYS A 95 -2.48 9.61 2.44
CA CYS A 95 -1.52 9.62 1.33
C CYS A 95 -1.20 8.20 0.88
N GLU A 96 -1.29 7.95 -0.43
CA GLU A 96 -0.85 6.71 -1.04
C GLU A 96 0.64 6.45 -0.81
N LYS A 97 0.98 5.19 -0.77
CA LYS A 97 2.36 4.75 -0.60
C LYS A 97 3.18 4.87 -1.92
N PRO A 98 4.50 4.99 -1.83
CA PRO A 98 5.26 5.49 -0.68
C PRO A 98 5.07 7.00 -0.52
N ILE A 99 5.11 7.49 0.73
CA ILE A 99 4.96 8.95 0.97
C ILE A 99 6.18 9.76 0.55
N ALA A 100 7.34 9.09 0.48
CA ALA A 100 8.60 9.62 -0.04
C ALA A 100 9.54 8.44 -0.42
N LEU A 101 10.62 8.73 -1.13
CA LEU A 101 11.59 7.72 -1.58
C LEU A 101 12.85 7.64 -0.71
N THR A 102 13.03 8.56 0.22
CA THR A 102 14.20 8.61 1.11
C THR A 102 13.79 8.67 2.57
N VAL A 103 14.64 8.10 3.43
CA VAL A 103 14.47 8.12 4.89
C VAL A 103 14.36 9.55 5.43
N ASN A 104 15.24 10.46 4.97
CA ASN A 104 15.27 11.85 5.44
C ASN A 104 13.96 12.58 5.15
N GLU A 105 13.39 12.39 3.96
CA GLU A 105 12.11 12.97 3.59
C GLU A 105 10.97 12.46 4.48
N ILE A 106 10.98 11.16 4.82
CA ILE A 106 9.95 10.58 5.71
C ILE A 106 10.10 11.13 7.14
N ILE A 107 11.32 11.28 7.64
CA ILE A 107 11.59 11.89 8.94
C ILE A 107 11.09 13.35 8.95
N GLU A 108 11.29 14.10 7.87
CA GLU A 108 10.76 15.46 7.75
C GLU A 108 9.22 15.47 7.78
N VAL A 109 8.56 14.50 7.13
CA VAL A 109 7.10 14.34 7.21
C VAL A 109 6.66 14.06 8.64
N ILE A 110 7.32 13.13 9.35
CA ILE A 110 7.01 12.82 10.75
C ILE A 110 7.04 14.09 11.60
N ASN A 111 8.13 14.85 11.50
CA ASN A 111 8.33 16.07 12.29
C ASN A 111 7.24 17.12 12.03
N ILE A 112 6.84 17.30 10.76
CA ILE A 112 5.81 18.29 10.43
C ILE A 112 4.42 17.85 10.88
N ILE A 113 4.06 16.58 10.73
CA ILE A 113 2.77 16.04 11.18
C ILE A 113 2.63 16.15 12.71
N GLU A 114 3.69 15.85 13.45
CA GLU A 114 3.71 15.98 14.91
C GLU A 114 3.63 17.46 15.33
N LYS A 115 4.35 18.35 14.67
CA LYS A 115 4.33 19.80 14.95
C LYS A 115 2.96 20.42 14.71
N GLU A 116 2.34 20.13 13.56
CA GLU A 116 1.06 20.73 13.17
C GLU A 116 -0.15 19.97 13.78
N ASN A 117 0.10 18.89 14.51
CA ASN A 117 -0.91 18.07 15.20
C ASN A 117 -2.07 17.63 14.28
N VAL A 118 -1.74 17.19 13.07
CA VAL A 118 -2.71 16.64 12.11
C VAL A 118 -2.50 15.13 11.95
N PHE A 119 -3.52 14.42 11.50
CA PHE A 119 -3.39 12.99 11.20
C PHE A 119 -2.83 12.80 9.80
N LEU A 120 -1.91 11.85 9.66
CA LEU A 120 -1.47 11.28 8.40
C LEU A 120 -1.65 9.77 8.45
N GLN A 121 -2.55 9.25 7.63
CA GLN A 121 -2.65 7.83 7.34
C GLN A 121 -1.97 7.52 6.02
N VAL A 122 -1.19 6.44 5.98
CA VAL A 122 -0.52 5.97 4.76
C VAL A 122 -1.32 4.83 4.14
N GLY A 123 -1.46 4.81 2.82
CA GLY A 123 -2.19 3.80 2.06
C GLY A 123 -1.50 2.43 2.02
N LEU A 124 -1.28 1.81 3.18
CA LEU A 124 -0.84 0.43 3.34
C LEU A 124 -2.06 -0.49 3.47
N ASN A 125 -2.82 -0.55 2.41
CA ASN A 125 -4.15 -1.15 2.33
C ASN A 125 -4.21 -2.61 2.79
N ARG A 126 -3.12 -3.39 2.69
CA ARG A 126 -3.10 -4.80 3.09
C ARG A 126 -3.34 -5.00 4.58
N ARG A 127 -2.98 -4.05 5.44
CA ARG A 127 -3.29 -4.07 6.88
C ARG A 127 -4.80 -4.00 7.18
N PHE A 128 -5.60 -3.56 6.20
CA PHE A 128 -7.07 -3.47 6.27
C PHE A 128 -7.78 -4.61 5.52
N ASP A 129 -7.02 -5.60 5.03
CA ASP A 129 -7.59 -6.81 4.43
C ASP A 129 -8.04 -7.77 5.53
N ASN A 130 -9.29 -8.23 5.45
CA ASN A 130 -9.89 -9.07 6.47
C ASN A 130 -9.16 -10.42 6.65
N HIS A 131 -8.54 -10.95 5.61
CA HIS A 131 -7.80 -12.22 5.70
C HIS A 131 -6.50 -12.04 6.47
N PHE A 132 -5.76 -10.94 6.22
CA PHE A 132 -4.54 -10.63 6.95
C PHE A 132 -4.82 -10.17 8.39
N GLN A 133 -5.94 -9.49 8.64
CA GLN A 133 -6.36 -9.16 10.00
C GLN A 133 -6.70 -10.42 10.81
N GLU A 134 -7.39 -11.41 10.21
CA GLU A 134 -7.66 -12.68 10.88
C GLU A 134 -6.36 -13.47 11.11
N MET A 135 -5.44 -13.49 10.13
CA MET A 135 -4.12 -14.11 10.31
C MET A 135 -3.37 -13.47 11.49
N LYS A 136 -3.33 -12.12 11.56
CA LYS A 136 -2.70 -11.41 12.67
C LYS A 136 -3.31 -11.77 14.01
N LYS A 137 -4.63 -11.80 14.10
CA LYS A 137 -5.34 -12.20 15.32
C LYS A 137 -4.95 -13.60 15.78
N LYS A 138 -4.84 -14.58 14.86
CA LYS A 138 -4.41 -15.94 15.16
C LYS A 138 -2.95 -16.01 15.63
N LEU A 139 -2.09 -15.15 15.13
CA LEU A 139 -0.71 -15.02 15.63
C LEU A 139 -0.68 -14.45 17.05
N GLU A 140 -1.45 -13.41 17.31
CA GLU A 140 -1.58 -12.79 18.64
C GLU A 140 -2.20 -13.72 19.68
N ASP A 141 -3.12 -14.60 19.26
CA ASP A 141 -3.74 -15.65 20.08
C ASP A 141 -2.77 -16.83 20.39
N GLY A 142 -1.58 -16.87 19.76
CA GLY A 142 -0.62 -17.96 19.90
C GLY A 142 -1.05 -19.26 19.20
N SER A 143 -1.98 -19.20 18.23
CA SER A 143 -2.61 -20.39 17.61
C SER A 143 -1.65 -21.35 16.90
N ILE A 144 -0.42 -20.93 16.59
CA ILE A 144 0.60 -21.74 15.92
C ILE A 144 1.90 -21.88 16.72
N GLY A 145 1.89 -21.45 17.99
CA GLY A 145 3.08 -21.43 18.83
C GLY A 145 4.12 -20.40 18.35
N ASP A 146 5.41 -20.72 18.56
CA ASP A 146 6.52 -19.87 18.13
C ASP A 146 6.68 -19.91 16.61
N ILE A 147 6.80 -18.73 15.99
CA ILE A 147 6.98 -18.61 14.52
C ILE A 147 8.40 -19.08 14.16
N HIS A 148 8.51 -19.96 13.17
CA HIS A 148 9.78 -20.42 12.61
C HIS A 148 10.07 -19.76 11.26
N THR A 149 9.12 -19.84 10.31
CA THR A 149 9.33 -19.35 8.95
C THR A 149 8.11 -18.62 8.40
N ILE A 150 8.38 -17.68 7.51
CA ILE A 150 7.37 -16.92 6.74
C ILE A 150 7.69 -17.08 5.26
N HIS A 151 6.67 -17.38 4.45
CA HIS A 151 6.81 -17.39 2.99
C HIS A 151 5.76 -16.49 2.36
N ILE A 152 6.20 -15.55 1.49
CA ILE A 152 5.33 -14.63 0.76
C ILE A 152 5.52 -14.84 -0.75
N THR A 153 4.43 -15.00 -1.48
CA THR A 153 4.37 -14.87 -2.93
C THR A 153 3.62 -13.61 -3.28
N ASN A 154 4.21 -12.73 -4.07
CA ASN A 154 3.58 -11.51 -4.55
C ASN A 154 3.93 -11.29 -6.02
N ARG A 155 2.95 -11.49 -6.90
CA ARG A 155 3.13 -11.41 -8.35
C ARG A 155 1.99 -10.63 -8.99
N ASP A 156 2.32 -9.57 -9.69
CA ASP A 156 1.35 -8.79 -10.46
C ASP A 156 0.86 -9.56 -11.70
N SER A 157 -0.33 -9.26 -12.17
CA SER A 157 -0.86 -9.84 -13.41
C SER A 157 -0.26 -9.23 -14.68
N SER A 158 0.27 -8.02 -14.59
CA SER A 158 0.88 -7.32 -15.72
C SER A 158 1.89 -6.28 -15.26
N ILE A 159 2.98 -6.17 -16.02
CA ILE A 159 3.99 -5.15 -15.76
C ILE A 159 3.45 -3.74 -16.02
N PRO A 160 3.69 -2.77 -15.12
CA PRO A 160 3.29 -1.39 -15.34
C PRO A 160 4.00 -0.74 -16.54
N LYS A 161 3.43 0.35 -17.06
CA LYS A 161 4.04 1.12 -18.16
C LYS A 161 5.45 1.62 -17.76
N PHE A 162 6.40 1.55 -18.68
CA PHE A 162 7.80 1.93 -18.43
C PHE A 162 7.98 3.36 -17.90
N LYS A 163 7.10 4.30 -18.30
CA LYS A 163 7.07 5.67 -17.76
C LYS A 163 6.87 5.68 -16.23
N PHE A 164 6.00 4.82 -15.72
CA PHE A 164 5.76 4.67 -14.28
C PHE A 164 6.97 4.01 -13.60
N LEU A 165 7.50 2.92 -14.15
CA LEU A 165 8.65 2.19 -13.58
C LEU A 165 9.86 3.08 -13.35
N ARG A 166 10.12 4.04 -14.26
CA ARG A 166 11.21 5.02 -14.11
C ARG A 166 11.10 5.94 -12.90
N SER A 167 9.93 6.10 -12.34
CA SER A 167 9.66 7.03 -11.21
C SER A 167 9.13 6.34 -9.96
N SER A 168 8.95 5.02 -10.01
CA SER A 168 8.35 4.25 -8.91
C SER A 168 9.32 3.97 -7.75
N GLY A 169 10.62 4.17 -7.95
CA GLY A 169 11.65 3.78 -6.98
C GLY A 169 12.13 2.33 -7.12
N GLY A 170 11.70 1.61 -8.18
CA GLY A 170 12.06 0.23 -8.45
C GLY A 170 11.17 -0.81 -7.74
N LEU A 171 11.44 -2.10 -8.03
CA LEU A 171 10.64 -3.23 -7.51
C LEU A 171 10.51 -3.19 -6.00
N LEU A 172 11.60 -2.92 -5.28
CA LEU A 172 11.64 -3.02 -3.81
C LEU A 172 10.83 -1.93 -3.13
N LEU A 173 10.87 -0.68 -3.62
CA LEU A 173 10.10 0.45 -3.07
C LEU A 173 8.66 0.53 -3.57
N ASP A 174 8.36 -0.08 -4.72
CA ASP A 174 7.01 -0.01 -5.28
C ASP A 174 6.17 -1.24 -4.93
N MET A 175 6.76 -2.44 -5.04
CA MET A 175 6.05 -3.72 -4.87
C MET A 175 6.40 -4.41 -3.56
N SER A 176 7.69 -4.70 -3.31
CA SER A 176 8.12 -5.45 -2.12
C SER A 176 7.89 -4.70 -0.81
N ILE A 177 7.74 -3.37 -0.85
CA ILE A 177 7.44 -2.54 0.32
C ILE A 177 6.20 -3.01 1.07
N HIS A 178 5.18 -3.51 0.35
CA HIS A 178 4.00 -4.10 0.95
C HIS A 178 4.30 -5.41 1.69
N ASP A 179 5.24 -6.20 1.18
CA ASP A 179 5.61 -7.47 1.78
C ASP A 179 6.46 -7.23 3.03
N PHE A 180 7.38 -6.26 2.98
CA PHE A 180 8.16 -5.83 4.15
C PHE A 180 7.27 -5.28 5.26
N ASP A 181 6.28 -4.48 4.91
CA ASP A 181 5.27 -3.98 5.84
C ASP A 181 4.47 -5.13 6.46
N MET A 182 4.00 -6.07 5.63
CA MET A 182 3.20 -7.21 6.11
C MET A 182 3.97 -8.12 7.05
N VAL A 183 5.24 -8.39 6.79
CA VAL A 183 6.08 -9.17 7.71
C VAL A 183 6.12 -8.51 9.09
N GLN A 184 6.41 -7.20 9.14
CA GLN A 184 6.49 -6.46 10.41
C GLN A 184 5.11 -6.31 11.08
N TYR A 185 4.06 -6.07 10.29
CA TYR A 185 2.70 -5.96 10.80
C TYR A 185 2.21 -7.26 11.43
N LEU A 186 2.40 -8.39 10.75
CA LEU A 186 1.92 -9.69 11.22
C LEU A 186 2.67 -10.16 12.47
N THR A 187 3.98 -10.04 12.47
CA THR A 187 4.83 -10.56 13.57
C THR A 187 5.00 -9.57 14.73
N GLY A 188 4.85 -8.28 14.47
CA GLY A 188 5.24 -7.22 15.43
C GLY A 188 6.75 -7.08 15.61
N LEU A 189 7.56 -7.81 14.81
CA LEU A 189 9.02 -7.87 14.94
C LEU A 189 9.72 -7.05 13.86
N ASN A 190 10.97 -6.75 14.15
CA ASN A 190 11.81 -6.00 13.23
C ASN A 190 12.56 -6.93 12.26
N ILE A 191 12.71 -6.49 11.01
CA ILE A 191 13.61 -7.11 10.05
C ILE A 191 15.03 -6.59 10.33
N LEU A 192 15.97 -7.50 10.53
CA LEU A 192 17.37 -7.17 10.90
C LEU A 192 18.30 -7.18 9.68
N GLU A 193 18.11 -8.14 8.79
CA GLU A 193 18.95 -8.34 7.61
C GLU A 193 18.11 -8.72 6.38
N ILE A 194 18.57 -8.33 5.21
CA ILE A 194 17.95 -8.64 3.92
C ILE A 194 19.00 -9.08 2.90
N PHE A 195 18.69 -10.15 2.14
CA PHE A 195 19.41 -10.53 0.94
C PHE A 195 18.47 -10.59 -0.25
N VAL A 196 18.83 -9.93 -1.33
CA VAL A 196 18.02 -9.84 -2.56
C VAL A 196 18.79 -10.46 -3.71
N ASN A 197 18.20 -11.49 -4.33
CA ASN A 197 18.60 -12.02 -5.61
C ASN A 197 17.53 -11.68 -6.65
N GLY A 198 17.86 -10.84 -7.63
CA GLY A 198 16.88 -10.34 -8.60
C GLY A 198 17.43 -10.20 -10.00
N ASN A 199 16.55 -10.27 -10.99
CA ASN A 199 16.93 -10.15 -12.38
C ASN A 199 15.78 -9.55 -13.22
N VAL A 200 16.08 -9.28 -14.49
CA VAL A 200 15.14 -8.81 -15.51
C VAL A 200 14.85 -9.95 -16.49
N PHE A 201 13.63 -10.49 -16.43
CA PHE A 201 13.15 -11.54 -17.30
C PHE A 201 12.03 -11.08 -18.25
N ILE A 202 11.35 -9.99 -17.92
CA ILE A 202 10.10 -9.56 -18.58
C ILE A 202 10.32 -8.30 -19.43
N GLU A 203 10.82 -7.20 -18.84
CA GLU A 203 11.00 -5.90 -19.52
C GLU A 203 12.50 -5.53 -19.59
N PRO A 204 13.19 -5.82 -20.70
CA PRO A 204 14.64 -5.59 -20.82
C PRO A 204 15.08 -4.13 -20.58
N LYS A 205 14.19 -3.17 -20.76
CA LYS A 205 14.49 -1.74 -20.52
C LYS A 205 14.77 -1.43 -19.05
N LEU A 206 14.34 -2.29 -18.12
CA LEU A 206 14.62 -2.13 -16.68
C LEU A 206 16.11 -2.15 -16.39
N LYS A 207 16.89 -2.96 -17.13
CA LYS A 207 18.36 -2.97 -17.02
C LYS A 207 19.00 -1.59 -17.23
N LYS A 208 18.38 -0.74 -18.09
CA LYS A 208 18.89 0.60 -18.38
C LYS A 208 18.69 1.60 -17.23
N ILE A 209 17.81 1.30 -16.30
CA ILE A 209 17.52 2.13 -15.12
C ILE A 209 17.94 1.47 -13.81
N GLY A 210 18.65 0.34 -13.86
CA GLY A 210 19.12 -0.39 -12.67
C GLY A 210 18.00 -1.02 -11.84
N ASP A 211 16.84 -1.32 -12.46
CA ASP A 211 15.69 -1.97 -11.80
C ASP A 211 15.56 -3.44 -12.26
N ILE A 212 14.75 -4.20 -11.56
CA ILE A 212 14.44 -5.61 -11.79
C ILE A 212 12.95 -5.83 -11.92
N ASP A 213 12.52 -6.96 -12.50
CA ASP A 213 11.11 -7.35 -12.54
C ASP A 213 10.79 -8.62 -11.76
N THR A 214 11.81 -9.34 -11.33
CA THR A 214 11.66 -10.58 -10.58
C THR A 214 12.73 -10.66 -9.50
N ALA A 215 12.32 -11.03 -8.28
CA ALA A 215 13.22 -11.19 -7.14
C ALA A 215 12.84 -12.37 -6.25
N THR A 216 13.87 -13.00 -5.68
CA THR A 216 13.78 -13.83 -4.48
C THR A 216 14.51 -13.09 -3.36
N ILE A 217 13.84 -12.89 -2.24
CA ILE A 217 14.32 -12.11 -1.11
C ILE A 217 14.30 -13.01 0.12
N THR A 218 15.36 -12.98 0.90
CA THR A 218 15.37 -13.58 2.25
C THR A 218 15.56 -12.49 3.28
N LEU A 219 14.82 -12.62 4.39
CA LEU A 219 14.90 -11.72 5.53
C LEU A 219 15.22 -12.52 6.79
N GLU A 220 16.03 -11.94 7.64
CA GLU A 220 16.23 -12.36 9.01
C GLU A 220 15.52 -11.35 9.93
N LEU A 221 14.68 -11.86 10.83
CA LEU A 221 13.95 -11.06 11.79
C LEU A 221 14.56 -11.23 13.18
N GLU A 222 14.07 -10.44 14.13
CA GLU A 222 14.26 -10.72 15.56
C GLU A 222 13.79 -12.14 15.89
N ASN A 223 14.36 -12.75 16.94
CA ASN A 223 14.08 -14.12 17.38
C ASN A 223 14.44 -15.20 16.33
N ASP A 224 15.42 -14.92 15.45
CA ASP A 224 15.95 -15.84 14.43
C ASP A 224 14.91 -16.35 13.44
N ILE A 225 13.77 -15.65 13.29
CA ILE A 225 12.71 -15.99 12.34
C ILE A 225 13.21 -15.72 10.93
N MET A 226 13.05 -16.70 10.05
CA MET A 226 13.41 -16.62 8.64
C MET A 226 12.20 -16.26 7.77
N CYS A 227 12.38 -15.34 6.83
CA CYS A 227 11.34 -15.04 5.85
C CYS A 227 11.88 -15.14 4.43
N SER A 228 11.08 -15.71 3.53
CA SER A 228 11.35 -15.74 2.09
C SER A 228 10.22 -15.08 1.31
N ILE A 229 10.57 -14.23 0.35
CA ILE A 229 9.62 -13.50 -0.49
C ILE A 229 9.94 -13.75 -1.96
N GLN A 230 8.93 -14.05 -2.76
CA GLN A 230 9.05 -14.11 -4.22
C GLN A 230 8.20 -13.00 -4.85
N ASN A 231 8.86 -12.08 -5.53
CA ASN A 231 8.20 -11.01 -6.27
C ASN A 231 8.36 -11.18 -7.78
N CYS A 232 7.30 -10.88 -8.53
CA CYS A 232 7.36 -10.81 -9.99
C CYS A 232 6.34 -9.80 -10.51
N ARG A 233 6.76 -8.93 -11.45
CA ARG A 233 5.87 -7.90 -12.02
C ARG A 233 4.88 -8.42 -13.06
N GLN A 234 4.87 -9.74 -13.32
CA GLN A 234 3.92 -10.31 -14.28
C GLN A 234 3.68 -11.80 -14.03
N THR A 235 2.40 -12.20 -14.14
CA THR A 235 1.95 -13.59 -14.25
C THR A 235 0.95 -13.72 -15.41
N HIS A 236 0.71 -14.96 -15.86
CA HIS A 236 -0.31 -15.23 -16.88
C HIS A 236 -1.61 -15.82 -16.32
N TYR A 237 -1.67 -16.04 -14.98
CA TYR A 237 -2.80 -16.71 -14.32
C TYR A 237 -3.59 -15.81 -13.36
N GLY A 238 -3.25 -14.52 -13.30
CA GLY A 238 -3.91 -13.52 -12.46
C GLY A 238 -3.01 -12.95 -11.38
N TYR A 239 -3.56 -12.12 -10.50
CA TYR A 239 -2.84 -11.50 -9.38
C TYR A 239 -2.62 -12.54 -8.27
N ASP A 240 -1.36 -12.86 -7.98
CA ASP A 240 -0.98 -13.91 -7.04
C ASP A 240 -0.36 -13.31 -5.76
N GLN A 241 -1.11 -13.33 -4.67
CA GLN A 241 -0.69 -12.82 -3.37
C GLN A 241 -1.04 -13.80 -2.26
N ARG A 242 -0.02 -14.47 -1.74
CA ARG A 242 -0.16 -15.50 -0.69
C ARG A 242 0.84 -15.28 0.43
N ILE A 243 0.42 -15.61 1.66
CA ILE A 243 1.29 -15.63 2.84
C ILE A 243 1.09 -16.96 3.56
N GLU A 244 2.19 -17.63 3.87
CA GLU A 244 2.27 -18.78 4.75
C GLU A 244 3.16 -18.43 5.94
N ILE A 245 2.70 -18.77 7.16
CA ILE A 245 3.47 -18.65 8.39
C ILE A 245 3.43 -20.02 9.08
N PHE A 246 4.61 -20.58 9.31
CA PHE A 246 4.79 -21.87 9.96
C PHE A 246 5.39 -21.66 11.35
N GLY A 247 4.80 -22.29 12.34
CA GLY A 247 5.24 -22.24 13.74
C GLY A 247 5.33 -23.61 14.38
N SER A 248 5.71 -23.65 15.67
CA SER A 248 5.96 -24.87 16.43
C SER A 248 4.73 -25.76 16.61
N GLU A 249 3.52 -25.18 16.57
CA GLU A 249 2.26 -25.91 16.84
C GLU A 249 1.32 -25.92 15.62
N GLY A 250 1.69 -25.28 14.49
CA GLY A 250 0.84 -25.26 13.30
C GLY A 250 1.29 -24.30 12.23
N ALA A 251 0.42 -24.05 11.26
CA ALA A 251 0.65 -23.11 10.18
C ALA A 251 -0.59 -22.29 9.83
N LEU A 252 -0.39 -21.08 9.37
CA LEU A 252 -1.43 -20.18 8.86
C LEU A 252 -1.19 -19.89 7.39
N PHE A 253 -2.27 -19.93 6.60
CA PHE A 253 -2.22 -19.62 5.17
C PHE A 253 -3.27 -18.58 4.81
N VAL A 254 -2.86 -17.57 4.05
CA VAL A 254 -3.78 -16.75 3.27
C VAL A 254 -3.50 -17.01 1.81
N ASP A 255 -4.48 -17.61 1.14
CA ASP A 255 -4.42 -17.97 -0.28
C ASP A 255 -5.12 -16.90 -1.14
N ASN A 256 -5.05 -17.10 -2.45
CA ASN A 256 -5.63 -16.21 -3.44
C ASN A 256 -7.16 -16.28 -3.49
N ASN A 257 -7.78 -15.16 -3.84
CA ASN A 257 -9.19 -15.11 -4.20
C ASN A 257 -9.37 -15.36 -5.70
N ASN A 258 -10.23 -16.31 -6.03
CA ASN A 258 -10.69 -16.54 -7.40
C ASN A 258 -11.81 -15.55 -7.78
N GLU A 259 -12.04 -15.36 -9.08
CA GLU A 259 -13.16 -14.55 -9.59
C GLU A 259 -14.52 -15.06 -9.07
N ASN A 260 -14.64 -16.37 -8.93
CA ASN A 260 -15.79 -17.03 -8.31
C ASN A 260 -15.40 -18.40 -7.72
N LEU A 261 -16.30 -19.01 -6.97
CA LEU A 261 -16.10 -20.31 -6.30
C LEU A 261 -16.72 -21.48 -7.07
N CYS A 262 -16.96 -21.35 -8.38
CA CYS A 262 -17.48 -22.44 -9.20
C CYS A 262 -16.35 -23.38 -9.62
N TYR A 263 -16.50 -24.65 -9.31
CA TYR A 263 -15.59 -25.73 -9.71
C TYR A 263 -16.33 -26.68 -10.62
N LEU A 264 -15.71 -27.11 -11.71
CA LEU A 264 -16.17 -28.19 -12.58
C LEU A 264 -15.35 -29.42 -12.26
N PHE A 265 -16.04 -30.52 -11.96
CA PHE A 265 -15.45 -31.84 -11.78
C PHE A 265 -16.10 -32.81 -12.76
N THR A 266 -15.33 -33.42 -13.65
CA THR A 266 -15.76 -34.47 -14.58
C THR A 266 -14.74 -35.59 -14.57
N ASP A 267 -15.02 -36.67 -15.28
CA ASP A 267 -14.07 -37.77 -15.51
C ASP A 267 -12.85 -37.34 -16.36
N LYS A 268 -12.94 -36.24 -17.07
CA LYS A 268 -11.89 -35.75 -18.00
C LYS A 268 -11.05 -34.63 -17.43
N GLU A 269 -11.63 -33.77 -16.57
CA GLU A 269 -10.95 -32.58 -16.10
C GLU A 269 -11.53 -32.02 -14.80
N THR A 270 -10.68 -31.29 -14.09
CA THR A 270 -11.09 -30.40 -13.00
C THR A 270 -10.74 -28.96 -13.40
N LYS A 271 -11.74 -28.08 -13.41
CA LYS A 271 -11.54 -26.65 -13.69
C LYS A 271 -12.01 -25.80 -12.52
N ARG A 272 -11.31 -24.70 -12.31
CA ARG A 272 -11.71 -23.62 -11.41
C ARG A 272 -11.62 -22.27 -12.14
N SER A 273 -12.32 -21.26 -11.65
CA SER A 273 -12.18 -19.90 -12.15
C SER A 273 -10.74 -19.40 -11.97
N ARG A 274 -10.37 -18.40 -12.77
CA ARG A 274 -9.08 -17.73 -12.65
C ARG A 274 -8.97 -16.97 -11.34
N LEU A 275 -7.76 -16.61 -10.97
CA LEU A 275 -7.54 -15.62 -9.91
C LEU A 275 -8.06 -14.25 -10.37
N MET A 276 -8.41 -13.40 -9.41
CA MET A 276 -8.69 -11.99 -9.71
C MET A 276 -7.53 -11.39 -10.49
N ASN A 277 -7.85 -10.52 -11.46
CA ASN A 277 -6.83 -10.07 -12.41
C ASN A 277 -6.01 -8.86 -11.92
N SER A 278 -6.43 -8.20 -10.85
CA SER A 278 -5.75 -7.01 -10.34
C SER A 278 -5.82 -6.88 -8.83
N PHE A 279 -4.84 -6.14 -8.28
CA PHE A 279 -4.86 -5.77 -6.86
C PHE A 279 -6.09 -4.90 -6.50
N ILE A 280 -6.62 -4.11 -7.43
CA ILE A 280 -7.83 -3.30 -7.19
C ILE A 280 -9.03 -4.20 -6.92
N GLU A 281 -9.19 -5.29 -7.70
CA GLU A 281 -10.26 -6.29 -7.49
C GLU A 281 -10.05 -7.08 -6.20
N ARG A 282 -8.82 -7.59 -6.01
CA ARG A 282 -8.45 -8.39 -4.83
C ARG A 282 -8.63 -7.61 -3.52
N TYR A 283 -8.28 -6.35 -3.49
CA TYR A 283 -8.29 -5.52 -2.30
C TYR A 283 -9.41 -4.48 -2.26
N LYS A 284 -10.48 -4.65 -3.07
CA LYS A 284 -11.60 -3.69 -3.12
C LYS A 284 -12.16 -3.32 -1.74
N LYS A 285 -12.38 -4.34 -0.88
CA LYS A 285 -12.89 -4.12 0.48
C LYS A 285 -11.84 -3.46 1.38
N SER A 286 -10.58 -3.83 1.25
CA SER A 286 -9.47 -3.28 2.01
C SER A 286 -9.27 -1.78 1.75
N PHE A 287 -9.39 -1.33 0.49
CA PHE A 287 -9.38 0.09 0.13
C PHE A 287 -10.57 0.89 0.73
N ILE A 288 -11.72 0.27 0.89
CA ILE A 288 -12.86 0.90 1.58
C ILE A 288 -12.59 0.94 3.08
N SER A 289 -12.09 -0.16 3.66
CA SER A 289 -11.84 -0.26 5.11
C SER A 289 -10.75 0.71 5.57
N GLU A 290 -9.68 0.94 4.78
CA GLU A 290 -8.64 1.91 5.14
C GLU A 290 -9.15 3.35 5.15
N LEU A 291 -10.02 3.73 4.18
CA LEU A 291 -10.65 5.03 4.15
C LEU A 291 -11.64 5.19 5.32
N ASN A 292 -12.42 4.15 5.61
CA ASN A 292 -13.33 4.15 6.76
C ASN A 292 -12.57 4.43 8.07
N HIS A 293 -11.47 3.70 8.27
CA HIS A 293 -10.62 3.90 9.45
C HIS A 293 -10.08 5.34 9.53
N PHE A 294 -9.62 5.89 8.41
CA PHE A 294 -9.13 7.28 8.37
C PHE A 294 -10.23 8.28 8.78
N PHE A 295 -11.44 8.13 8.26
CA PHE A 295 -12.54 9.03 8.59
C PHE A 295 -13.02 8.85 10.04
N GLU A 296 -13.03 7.62 10.54
CA GLU A 296 -13.33 7.34 11.96
C GLU A 296 -12.28 7.97 12.88
N CYS A 297 -10.99 7.92 12.52
CA CYS A 297 -9.93 8.58 13.27
C CYS A 297 -10.15 10.09 13.38
N ILE A 298 -10.56 10.74 12.28
CA ILE A 298 -10.87 12.18 12.29
C ILE A 298 -12.05 12.48 13.21
N HIS A 299 -13.12 11.67 13.18
CA HIS A 299 -14.31 11.88 14.01
C HIS A 299 -14.05 11.62 15.51
N SER A 300 -13.25 10.59 15.81
CA SER A 300 -12.97 10.19 17.20
C SER A 300 -11.81 10.94 17.84
N GLY A 301 -10.96 11.60 17.04
CA GLY A 301 -9.71 12.20 17.50
C GLY A 301 -8.60 11.17 17.80
N GLN A 302 -8.78 9.91 17.42
CA GLN A 302 -7.79 8.86 17.60
C GLN A 302 -6.79 8.85 16.43
N LYS A 303 -5.51 8.56 16.72
CA LYS A 303 -4.49 8.47 15.68
C LYS A 303 -4.72 7.25 14.78
N PRO A 304 -4.49 7.37 13.47
CA PRO A 304 -4.50 6.21 12.57
C PRO A 304 -3.51 5.13 13.00
N ILE A 305 -3.91 3.86 12.83
CA ILE A 305 -3.05 2.70 13.13
C ILE A 305 -1.92 2.50 12.11
N VAL A 306 -1.98 3.21 10.99
CA VAL A 306 -0.96 3.17 9.93
C VAL A 306 -0.49 4.59 9.67
N GLY A 307 0.72 4.89 10.08
CA GLY A 307 1.29 6.23 9.98
C GLY A 307 2.64 6.29 9.25
N PRO A 308 3.28 7.47 9.26
CA PRO A 308 4.56 7.64 8.56
C PRO A 308 5.72 6.84 9.19
N ARG A 309 5.62 6.39 10.46
CA ARG A 309 6.64 5.54 11.09
C ARG A 309 6.62 4.11 10.54
N ASP A 310 5.45 3.59 10.19
CA ASP A 310 5.29 2.27 9.58
C ASP A 310 5.96 2.22 8.21
N ILE A 311 5.67 3.22 7.36
CA ILE A 311 6.27 3.29 6.02
C ILE A 311 7.77 3.58 6.10
N LEU A 312 8.26 4.31 7.12
CA LEU A 312 9.69 4.53 7.34
C LEU A 312 10.42 3.20 7.49
N SER A 313 9.90 2.31 8.34
CA SER A 313 10.50 0.98 8.57
C SER A 313 10.55 0.17 7.28
N ALA A 314 9.45 0.11 6.51
CA ALA A 314 9.42 -0.62 5.24
C ALA A 314 10.38 -0.02 4.18
N VAL A 315 10.52 1.32 4.12
CA VAL A 315 11.48 2.01 3.24
C VAL A 315 12.93 1.71 3.63
N GLN A 316 13.24 1.67 4.93
CA GLN A 316 14.59 1.29 5.40
C GLN A 316 14.97 -0.12 4.94
N VAL A 317 14.03 -1.07 5.02
CA VAL A 317 14.24 -2.44 4.49
C VAL A 317 14.45 -2.42 2.97
N ALA A 318 13.63 -1.67 2.23
CA ALA A 318 13.76 -1.57 0.76
C ALA A 318 15.11 -0.96 0.34
N ILE A 319 15.60 0.06 1.05
CA ILE A 319 16.92 0.67 0.79
C ILE A 319 18.07 -0.32 1.10
N ALA A 320 17.97 -1.06 2.19
CA ALA A 320 18.93 -2.13 2.49
C ALA A 320 18.89 -3.23 1.41
N GLY A 321 17.70 -3.59 0.92
CA GLY A 321 17.51 -4.53 -0.18
C GLY A 321 18.13 -4.05 -1.49
N GLN A 322 18.01 -2.78 -1.82
CA GLN A 322 18.65 -2.20 -3.00
C GLN A 322 20.19 -2.31 -2.91
N LYS A 323 20.75 -2.01 -1.74
CA LYS A 323 22.20 -2.20 -1.50
C LYS A 323 22.62 -3.67 -1.57
N SER A 324 21.76 -4.58 -1.11
CA SER A 324 21.99 -6.02 -1.20
C SER A 324 22.04 -6.49 -2.65
N LEU A 325 21.10 -6.04 -3.48
CA LEU A 325 21.05 -6.34 -4.91
C LEU A 325 22.32 -5.83 -5.63
N GLU A 326 22.73 -4.60 -5.35
CA GLU A 326 23.92 -3.97 -5.96
C GLU A 326 25.23 -4.69 -5.59
N LYS A 327 25.35 -5.09 -4.31
CA LYS A 327 26.57 -5.72 -3.78
C LYS A 327 26.59 -7.24 -3.89
N ASN A 328 25.43 -7.84 -4.19
CA ASN A 328 25.20 -9.29 -4.15
C ASN A 328 25.63 -9.91 -2.79
N GLN A 329 25.25 -9.25 -1.70
CA GLN A 329 25.56 -9.64 -0.32
C GLN A 329 24.41 -9.27 0.63
N PRO A 330 24.20 -10.00 1.73
CA PRO A 330 23.28 -9.60 2.78
C PRO A 330 23.59 -8.19 3.31
N GLN A 331 22.56 -7.43 3.64
CA GLN A 331 22.70 -6.09 4.19
C GLN A 331 21.84 -5.93 5.46
N LYS A 332 22.44 -5.36 6.50
CA LYS A 332 21.73 -5.01 7.72
C LYS A 332 20.77 -3.84 7.46
N VAL A 333 19.59 -3.92 8.05
CA VAL A 333 18.61 -2.83 8.03
C VAL A 333 19.03 -1.79 9.07
N ILE A 334 19.35 -0.59 8.62
CA ILE A 334 19.73 0.54 9.48
C ILE A 334 18.46 1.33 9.81
N ARG A 335 18.24 1.58 11.10
CA ARG A 335 17.08 2.28 11.65
C ARG A 335 17.42 3.68 12.13
#